data_e9ff827b59f2cefc006e15632879ef11
#
_entry.id   e9ff827b59f2cefc006e15632879ef11
#
_cell.length_a   1.000
_cell.length_b   1.000
_cell.length_c   1.000
_cell.angle_alpha   90.00
_cell.angle_beta   90.00
_cell.angle_gamma   90.00
#
_symmetry.space_group_name_H-M   'P 1'
#
loop_
_entity.id
_entity.type
_entity.pdbx_description
1 polymer ?
#
loop_
_entity_poly.entity_id
_entity_poly.type
_entity_poly.pdbx_seq_one_letter_code
_entity_poly.pdbx_strand_id
1 'polypeptide(L)'
;VDVNLVEGTEYYPKTHEDIKKELEKYVGLERVKKAVEEIAYNIEEQRRMRGEDAVIKLTDHYQFLGNPGTGKTTMARLFAEALNALGALPIGQLVEVSRADLVSNYVGDTAKRVMAKFDEAMGGVLFIDEAYSLKNSENDNFGQEAIDTIITCAENRRGKLVVIIAGYTKEMGEFMEANSGLASRFNKVVNFPDYNGAQLTQIFKGMLKHSEEHYVLSSDAEIQVGNFFDRMYQGRVRTFGNAREVRNVFNRAVSSLRSRVVEARKNGSYHEGEERIITMNDIEGEETGKVLSVDEVLASLNDIIGMDQVKEQLKSIAKKVRKERRRVEM
;
A
#
# COMPACT_ATOMS: atom_id res chain seq x y z
N VAL A 1 10.76 -9.41 32.31
CA VAL A 1 9.95 -10.60 32.13
C VAL A 1 10.61 -11.40 31.04
N ASP A 2 11.21 -12.54 31.41
CA ASP A 2 11.86 -13.47 30.46
C ASP A 2 10.82 -13.99 29.47
N VAL A 3 10.96 -13.65 28.21
CA VAL A 3 10.10 -14.07 27.09
C VAL A 3 10.54 -15.46 26.53
N ASN A 4 11.46 -16.12 27.19
CA ASN A 4 12.07 -17.39 26.73
C ASN A 4 11.35 -18.66 27.22
N LEU A 5 10.08 -18.58 27.60
CA LEU A 5 9.31 -19.74 28.05
C LEU A 5 8.11 -20.04 27.13
N VAL A 6 8.39 -20.31 25.86
CA VAL A 6 7.58 -21.23 25.05
C VAL A 6 8.47 -22.45 24.81
N GLU A 7 8.23 -23.50 25.57
CA GLU A 7 8.90 -24.80 25.41
C GLU A 7 8.77 -25.27 23.96
N GLY A 8 9.91 -25.46 23.29
CA GLY A 8 10.01 -26.27 22.08
C GLY A 8 10.49 -25.62 20.80
N THR A 9 10.75 -24.30 20.76
CA THR A 9 11.41 -23.70 19.59
C THR A 9 12.65 -22.93 20.05
N GLU A 10 13.83 -23.48 19.79
CA GLU A 10 15.07 -22.72 19.86
C GLU A 10 14.95 -21.53 18.91
N TYR A 11 14.83 -20.31 19.46
CA TYR A 11 14.81 -19.08 18.69
C TYR A 11 16.23 -18.81 18.21
N TYR A 12 16.51 -19.13 16.95
CA TYR A 12 17.71 -18.68 16.28
C TYR A 12 17.45 -17.28 15.70
N PRO A 13 18.14 -16.24 16.16
CA PRO A 13 17.99 -14.91 15.54
C PRO A 13 18.35 -15.00 14.06
N LYS A 14 17.46 -14.53 13.19
CA LYS A 14 17.73 -14.43 11.76
C LYS A 14 18.97 -13.55 11.53
N THR A 15 19.80 -13.94 10.59
CA THR A 15 20.95 -13.14 10.15
C THR A 15 20.48 -12.10 9.12
N HIS A 16 21.35 -11.12 8.78
CA HIS A 16 21.03 -10.19 7.69
C HIS A 16 20.82 -10.91 6.35
N GLU A 17 21.52 -12.03 6.10
CA GLU A 17 21.33 -12.87 4.93
C GLU A 17 19.94 -13.53 4.89
N ASP A 18 19.40 -13.94 6.03
CA ASP A 18 18.03 -14.48 6.11
C ASP A 18 17.00 -13.41 5.82
N ILE A 19 17.23 -12.19 6.32
CA ILE A 19 16.37 -11.03 6.04
C ILE A 19 16.44 -10.66 4.56
N LYS A 20 17.61 -10.68 3.95
CA LYS A 20 17.80 -10.45 2.52
C LYS A 20 17.01 -11.45 1.67
N LYS A 21 17.09 -12.74 1.98
CA LYS A 21 16.30 -13.79 1.31
C LYS A 21 14.80 -13.56 1.46
N GLU A 22 14.36 -13.09 2.62
CA GLU A 22 12.94 -12.77 2.84
C GLU A 22 12.50 -11.56 1.99
N LEU A 23 13.34 -10.52 1.91
CA LEU A 23 13.10 -9.35 1.08
C LEU A 23 13.02 -9.67 -0.43
N GLU A 24 13.79 -10.65 -0.90
CA GLU A 24 13.80 -11.07 -2.31
C GLU A 24 12.44 -11.63 -2.78
N LYS A 25 11.60 -12.12 -1.87
CA LYS A 25 10.26 -12.61 -2.20
C LYS A 25 9.30 -11.50 -2.66
N TYR A 26 9.61 -10.25 -2.35
CA TYR A 26 8.78 -9.10 -2.71
C TYR A 26 9.21 -8.52 -4.05
N VAL A 27 8.24 -8.25 -4.92
CA VAL A 27 8.47 -7.67 -6.25
C VAL A 27 8.92 -6.21 -6.14
N GLY A 28 10.02 -5.86 -6.81
CA GLY A 28 10.53 -4.49 -6.87
C GLY A 28 10.99 -3.97 -5.50
N LEU A 29 10.81 -2.66 -5.27
CA LEU A 29 11.14 -1.97 -4.01
C LEU A 29 12.64 -2.01 -3.66
N GLU A 30 13.53 -2.04 -4.66
CA GLU A 30 14.98 -2.21 -4.48
C GLU A 30 15.59 -1.19 -3.50
N ARG A 31 15.11 0.05 -3.53
CA ARG A 31 15.59 1.09 -2.57
C ARG A 31 15.15 0.80 -1.14
N VAL A 32 13.94 0.25 -0.98
CA VAL A 32 13.40 -0.10 0.34
C VAL A 32 14.13 -1.32 0.89
N LYS A 33 14.33 -2.35 0.06
CA LYS A 33 15.12 -3.54 0.42
C LYS A 33 16.50 -3.15 0.87
N LYS A 34 17.18 -2.31 0.09
CA LYS A 34 18.51 -1.81 0.44
C LYS A 34 18.53 -1.04 1.75
N ALA A 35 17.54 -0.20 2.03
CA ALA A 35 17.45 0.52 3.31
C ALA A 35 17.29 -0.44 4.49
N VAL A 36 16.51 -1.51 4.36
CA VAL A 36 16.36 -2.55 5.40
C VAL A 36 17.66 -3.34 5.59
N GLU A 37 18.33 -3.72 4.49
CA GLU A 37 19.64 -4.39 4.52
C GLU A 37 20.70 -3.53 5.20
N GLU A 38 20.77 -2.23 4.91
CA GLU A 38 21.70 -1.30 5.54
C GLU A 38 21.47 -1.20 7.06
N ILE A 39 20.21 -1.19 7.49
CA ILE A 39 19.88 -1.18 8.93
C ILE A 39 20.30 -2.50 9.58
N ALA A 40 20.03 -3.64 8.94
CA ALA A 40 20.44 -4.94 9.41
C ALA A 40 21.96 -5.02 9.57
N TYR A 41 22.69 -4.60 8.54
CA TYR A 41 24.16 -4.55 8.58
C TYR A 41 24.69 -3.66 9.72
N ASN A 42 24.11 -2.48 9.91
CA ASN A 42 24.51 -1.58 10.98
C ASN A 42 24.27 -2.16 12.38
N ILE A 43 23.21 -2.95 12.56
CA ILE A 43 22.92 -3.64 13.82
C ILE A 43 23.97 -4.71 14.09
N GLU A 44 24.28 -5.54 13.09
CA GLU A 44 25.31 -6.58 13.21
C GLU A 44 26.69 -5.98 13.50
N GLU A 45 27.07 -4.89 12.84
CA GLU A 45 28.35 -4.22 13.05
C GLU A 45 28.43 -3.61 14.44
N GLN A 46 27.36 -3.03 14.96
CA GLN A 46 27.33 -2.55 16.36
C GLN A 46 27.50 -3.69 17.35
N ARG A 47 26.94 -4.87 17.10
CA ARG A 47 27.15 -6.06 17.94
C ARG A 47 28.59 -6.54 17.88
N ARG A 48 29.18 -6.59 16.68
CA ARG A 48 30.59 -6.98 16.53
C ARG A 48 31.53 -6.07 17.30
N MET A 49 31.23 -4.75 17.31
CA MET A 49 32.05 -3.77 18.04
C MET A 49 31.86 -3.80 19.56
N ARG A 50 30.64 -4.07 20.03
CA ARG A 50 30.29 -3.94 21.47
C ARG A 50 30.18 -5.26 22.21
N GLY A 51 30.26 -6.39 21.51
CA GLY A 51 30.00 -7.74 21.99
C GLY A 51 28.58 -8.22 21.66
N GLU A 52 28.42 -9.54 21.59
CA GLU A 52 27.16 -10.17 21.18
C GLU A 52 25.98 -9.84 22.13
N ASP A 53 26.27 -9.65 23.41
CA ASP A 53 25.26 -9.29 24.44
C ASP A 53 24.94 -7.78 24.48
N ALA A 54 25.51 -6.98 23.58
CA ALA A 54 25.30 -5.54 23.58
C ALA A 54 23.85 -5.19 23.23
N VAL A 55 23.20 -4.38 24.07
CA VAL A 55 21.89 -3.83 23.81
C VAL A 55 21.98 -2.79 22.66
N ILE A 56 21.48 -3.14 21.51
CA ILE A 56 21.39 -2.24 20.36
C ILE A 56 20.18 -1.34 20.56
N LYS A 57 20.40 -0.04 20.65
CA LYS A 57 19.30 0.95 20.74
C LYS A 57 19.07 1.58 19.38
N LEU A 58 17.93 1.31 18.80
CA LEU A 58 17.46 2.01 17.61
C LEU A 58 16.84 3.34 18.04
N THR A 59 17.51 4.42 17.69
CA THR A 59 17.08 5.77 18.07
C THR A 59 16.39 6.52 16.95
N ASP A 60 16.36 5.96 15.76
CA ASP A 60 15.79 6.58 14.57
C ASP A 60 14.31 6.21 14.39
N HIS A 61 13.53 7.19 13.95
CA HIS A 61 12.18 7.02 13.48
C HIS A 61 12.12 7.31 11.98
N TYR A 62 11.15 6.75 11.27
CA TYR A 62 11.13 6.70 9.81
C TYR A 62 9.91 7.37 9.21
N GLN A 63 10.09 7.90 8.00
CA GLN A 63 9.02 8.31 7.11
C GLN A 63 8.94 7.32 5.94
N PHE A 64 7.76 6.73 5.69
CA PHE A 64 7.51 5.89 4.52
C PHE A 64 6.64 6.67 3.53
N LEU A 65 7.25 7.11 2.43
CA LEU A 65 6.63 8.02 1.47
C LEU A 65 6.33 7.32 0.14
N GLY A 66 5.09 7.43 -0.33
CA GLY A 66 4.70 6.88 -1.63
C GLY A 66 3.20 6.74 -1.80
N ASN A 67 2.79 6.44 -3.03
CA ASN A 67 1.40 6.28 -3.43
C ASN A 67 0.71 5.08 -2.73
N PRO A 68 -0.64 4.98 -2.82
CA PRO A 68 -1.37 3.82 -2.30
C PRO A 68 -0.89 2.52 -2.95
N GLY A 69 -0.93 1.42 -2.20
CA GLY A 69 -0.61 0.09 -2.75
C GLY A 69 0.84 -0.13 -3.16
N THR A 70 1.78 0.74 -2.77
CA THR A 70 3.23 0.56 -3.00
C THR A 70 3.91 -0.34 -1.98
N GLY A 71 3.15 -0.89 -1.01
CA GLY A 71 3.67 -1.87 -0.05
C GLY A 71 4.21 -1.27 1.25
N LYS A 72 3.90 -0.01 1.61
CA LYS A 72 4.39 0.64 2.84
C LYS A 72 4.10 -0.17 4.10
N THR A 73 2.85 -0.55 4.33
CA THR A 73 2.44 -1.35 5.50
C THR A 73 3.08 -2.75 5.49
N THR A 74 3.14 -3.40 4.33
CA THR A 74 3.77 -4.72 4.18
C THR A 74 5.25 -4.67 4.56
N MET A 75 5.97 -3.64 4.09
CA MET A 75 7.38 -3.44 4.41
C MET A 75 7.58 -3.01 5.87
N ALA A 76 6.66 -2.25 6.46
CA ALA A 76 6.73 -1.91 7.88
C ALA A 76 6.61 -3.16 8.76
N ARG A 77 5.75 -4.12 8.39
CA ARG A 77 5.62 -5.41 9.09
C ARG A 77 6.91 -6.24 8.99
N LEU A 78 7.43 -6.39 7.76
CA LEU A 78 8.69 -7.09 7.55
C LEU A 78 9.86 -6.41 8.28
N PHE A 79 9.86 -5.08 8.32
CA PHE A 79 10.85 -4.29 9.05
C PHE A 79 10.78 -4.57 10.57
N ALA A 80 9.58 -4.62 11.15
CA ALA A 80 9.41 -4.97 12.56
C ALA A 80 9.91 -6.38 12.87
N GLU A 81 9.58 -7.35 12.03
CA GLU A 81 10.05 -8.74 12.14
C GLU A 81 11.58 -8.81 12.01
N ALA A 82 12.17 -8.09 11.06
CA ALA A 82 13.61 -8.03 10.84
C ALA A 82 14.34 -7.43 12.07
N LEU A 83 13.84 -6.34 12.63
CA LEU A 83 14.41 -5.72 13.82
C LEU A 83 14.35 -6.63 15.05
N ASN A 84 13.28 -7.38 15.20
CA ASN A 84 13.18 -8.40 16.26
C ASN A 84 14.15 -9.55 16.00
N ALA A 85 14.17 -10.09 14.78
CA ALA A 85 15.05 -11.19 14.40
C ALA A 85 16.54 -10.86 14.60
N LEU A 86 16.92 -9.60 14.36
CA LEU A 86 18.25 -9.08 14.66
C LEU A 86 18.43 -8.71 16.14
N GLY A 87 17.42 -8.91 16.99
CA GLY A 87 17.46 -8.60 18.42
C GLY A 87 17.64 -7.11 18.73
N ALA A 88 17.29 -6.24 17.79
CA ALA A 88 17.30 -4.79 18.00
C ALA A 88 16.01 -4.30 18.70
N LEU A 89 14.92 -5.05 18.54
CA LEU A 89 13.67 -4.89 19.26
C LEU A 89 13.29 -6.21 19.94
N PRO A 90 12.81 -6.20 21.19
CA PRO A 90 12.44 -7.41 21.91
C PRO A 90 11.18 -8.09 21.36
N ILE A 91 10.35 -7.37 20.61
CA ILE A 91 9.09 -7.85 20.04
C ILE A 91 9.03 -7.46 18.57
N GLY A 92 8.62 -8.39 17.69
CA GLY A 92 8.49 -8.13 16.24
C GLY A 92 7.09 -7.65 15.84
N GLN A 93 6.32 -7.10 16.76
CA GLN A 93 4.96 -6.65 16.48
C GLN A 93 4.94 -5.32 15.73
N LEU A 94 3.96 -5.17 14.84
CA LEU A 94 3.56 -3.92 14.22
C LEU A 94 2.20 -3.50 14.78
N VAL A 95 2.13 -2.35 15.43
CA VAL A 95 0.88 -1.70 15.81
C VAL A 95 0.55 -0.67 14.74
N GLU A 96 -0.46 -0.94 13.94
CA GLU A 96 -0.92 -0.08 12.85
C GLU A 96 -2.06 0.81 13.34
N VAL A 97 -1.93 2.11 13.14
CA VAL A 97 -2.90 3.11 13.58
C VAL A 97 -3.10 4.18 12.51
N SER A 98 -4.29 4.78 12.55
CA SER A 98 -4.69 5.92 11.72
C SER A 98 -5.15 7.08 12.60
N ARG A 99 -5.56 8.20 11.98
CA ARG A 99 -6.19 9.31 12.73
C ARG A 99 -7.34 8.84 13.62
N ALA A 100 -8.18 7.93 13.15
CA ALA A 100 -9.36 7.48 13.88
C ALA A 100 -9.02 6.79 15.22
N ASP A 101 -7.84 6.16 15.28
CA ASP A 101 -7.36 5.47 16.48
C ASP A 101 -6.73 6.45 17.50
N LEU A 102 -6.19 7.56 17.01
CA LEU A 102 -5.39 8.49 17.80
C LEU A 102 -6.16 9.73 18.24
N VAL A 103 -7.00 10.29 17.38
CA VAL A 103 -7.69 11.56 17.63
C VAL A 103 -9.08 11.32 18.16
N SER A 104 -9.41 11.97 19.27
CA SER A 104 -10.74 11.97 19.90
C SER A 104 -11.45 13.30 19.66
N ASN A 105 -12.78 13.28 19.78
CA ASN A 105 -13.60 14.47 19.79
C ASN A 105 -13.84 15.02 21.22
N TYR A 106 -13.24 14.40 22.24
CA TYR A 106 -13.39 14.79 23.64
C TYR A 106 -12.09 15.38 24.18
N VAL A 107 -12.21 16.47 24.94
CA VAL A 107 -11.06 17.16 25.54
C VAL A 107 -10.29 16.23 26.48
N GLY A 108 -8.96 16.16 26.31
CA GLY A 108 -8.06 15.37 27.16
C GLY A 108 -8.07 13.86 26.89
N ASP A 109 -8.82 13.38 25.87
CA ASP A 109 -8.84 11.96 25.50
C ASP A 109 -7.82 11.63 24.39
N THR A 110 -7.52 12.57 23.51
CA THR A 110 -6.56 12.39 22.40
C THR A 110 -5.17 12.00 22.94
N ALA A 111 -4.62 12.74 23.87
CA ALA A 111 -3.31 12.41 24.46
C ALA A 111 -3.28 11.01 25.10
N LYS A 112 -4.37 10.62 25.79
CA LYS A 112 -4.48 9.27 26.38
C LYS A 112 -4.50 8.17 25.33
N ARG A 113 -5.21 8.35 24.21
CA ARG A 113 -5.25 7.39 23.09
C ARG A 113 -3.87 7.24 22.45
N VAL A 114 -3.20 8.37 22.18
CA VAL A 114 -1.85 8.35 21.65
C VAL A 114 -0.90 7.58 22.57
N MET A 115 -0.89 7.92 23.87
CA MET A 115 -0.04 7.24 24.85
C MET A 115 -0.33 5.74 24.93
N ALA A 116 -1.61 5.33 24.91
CA ALA A 116 -2.00 3.93 24.94
C ALA A 116 -1.47 3.16 23.71
N LYS A 117 -1.51 3.77 22.51
CA LYS A 117 -0.97 3.16 21.30
C LYS A 117 0.55 3.04 21.31
N PHE A 118 1.24 4.02 21.89
CA PHE A 118 2.69 3.93 22.14
C PHE A 118 3.02 2.84 23.16
N ASP A 119 2.21 2.66 24.20
CA ASP A 119 2.41 1.60 25.20
C ASP A 119 2.13 0.22 24.61
N GLU A 120 1.11 0.10 23.75
CA GLU A 120 0.82 -1.12 22.97
C GLU A 120 1.97 -1.50 22.05
N ALA A 121 2.65 -0.52 21.43
CA ALA A 121 3.76 -0.74 20.50
C ALA A 121 5.13 -0.90 21.18
N MET A 122 5.19 -0.85 22.50
CA MET A 122 6.46 -0.95 23.23
C MET A 122 7.23 -2.23 22.89
N GLY A 123 8.50 -2.06 22.56
CA GLY A 123 9.36 -3.18 22.14
C GLY A 123 9.20 -3.61 20.69
N GLY A 124 8.31 -2.97 19.93
CA GLY A 124 8.01 -3.22 18.51
C GLY A 124 8.00 -1.95 17.68
N VAL A 125 7.15 -1.90 16.69
CA VAL A 125 7.00 -0.79 15.73
C VAL A 125 5.59 -0.22 15.80
N LEU A 126 5.47 1.11 15.96
CA LEU A 126 4.25 1.86 15.78
C LEU A 126 4.22 2.42 14.36
N PHE A 127 3.22 2.04 13.57
CA PHE A 127 3.04 2.50 12.19
C PHE A 127 1.79 3.41 12.13
N ILE A 128 2.01 4.68 11.81
CA ILE A 128 0.95 5.69 11.68
C ILE A 128 0.71 5.91 10.19
N ASP A 129 -0.39 5.35 9.66
CA ASP A 129 -0.73 5.50 8.25
C ASP A 129 -1.45 6.82 8.00
N GLU A 130 -1.21 7.39 6.81
CA GLU A 130 -1.75 8.68 6.40
C GLU A 130 -1.57 9.78 7.48
N ALA A 131 -0.35 9.86 8.05
CA ALA A 131 -0.06 10.72 9.19
C ALA A 131 -0.39 12.21 8.96
N TYR A 132 -0.36 12.67 7.71
CA TYR A 132 -0.81 14.02 7.34
C TYR A 132 -2.29 14.27 7.67
N SER A 133 -3.09 13.21 7.77
CA SER A 133 -4.50 13.31 8.16
C SER A 133 -4.72 13.63 9.64
N LEU A 134 -3.69 13.52 10.48
CA LEU A 134 -3.77 13.83 11.91
C LEU A 134 -4.28 15.26 12.14
N LYS A 135 -3.93 16.20 11.27
CA LYS A 135 -4.41 17.57 11.31
C LYS A 135 -5.15 17.94 10.02
N ASN A 136 -6.47 18.05 10.07
CA ASN A 136 -7.31 18.29 8.90
C ASN A 136 -7.49 19.78 8.56
N SER A 137 -7.22 20.69 9.50
CA SER A 137 -7.33 22.13 9.31
C SER A 137 -6.46 22.88 10.32
N GLU A 138 -6.26 24.19 10.12
CA GLU A 138 -5.51 25.02 11.06
C GLU A 138 -6.13 25.06 12.46
N ASN A 139 -7.45 24.96 12.53
CA ASN A 139 -8.22 25.00 13.78
C ASN A 139 -8.45 23.62 14.41
N ASP A 140 -7.80 22.56 13.91
CA ASP A 140 -7.90 21.21 14.45
C ASP A 140 -7.03 21.04 15.71
N ASN A 141 -7.56 21.51 16.85
CA ASN A 141 -6.85 21.45 18.13
C ASN A 141 -6.61 20.01 18.59
N PHE A 142 -7.53 19.08 18.34
CA PHE A 142 -7.35 17.66 18.70
C PHE A 142 -6.28 16.97 17.84
N GLY A 143 -6.23 17.32 16.56
CA GLY A 143 -5.15 16.86 15.69
C GLY A 143 -3.78 17.41 16.13
N GLN A 144 -3.71 18.68 16.52
CA GLN A 144 -2.49 19.26 17.05
C GLN A 144 -2.06 18.60 18.38
N GLU A 145 -3.02 18.34 19.30
CA GLU A 145 -2.75 17.61 20.54
C GLU A 145 -2.16 16.21 20.27
N ALA A 146 -2.68 15.50 19.24
CA ALA A 146 -2.15 14.22 18.84
C ALA A 146 -0.69 14.33 18.37
N ILE A 147 -0.39 15.29 17.50
CA ILE A 147 0.96 15.54 16.97
C ILE A 147 1.94 15.85 18.11
N ASP A 148 1.60 16.76 19.00
CA ASP A 148 2.45 17.16 20.12
C ASP A 148 2.71 15.99 21.08
N THR A 149 1.71 15.15 21.29
CA THR A 149 1.82 13.94 22.10
C THR A 149 2.71 12.90 21.42
N ILE A 150 2.57 12.71 20.10
CA ILE A 150 3.43 11.81 19.31
C ILE A 150 4.89 12.25 19.42
N ILE A 151 5.18 13.54 19.24
CA ILE A 151 6.54 14.11 19.36
C ILE A 151 7.12 13.81 20.74
N THR A 152 6.35 14.04 21.78
CA THR A 152 6.77 13.81 23.18
C THR A 152 6.98 12.32 23.46
N CYS A 153 6.06 11.46 23.02
CA CYS A 153 6.15 10.02 23.22
C CYS A 153 7.31 9.41 22.44
N ALA A 154 7.55 9.83 21.20
CA ALA A 154 8.67 9.34 20.38
C ALA A 154 10.03 9.65 21.06
N GLU A 155 10.19 10.87 21.63
CA GLU A 155 11.41 11.24 22.35
C GLU A 155 11.57 10.46 23.65
N ASN A 156 10.54 10.42 24.49
CA ASN A 156 10.62 9.79 25.82
C ASN A 156 10.80 8.26 25.75
N ARG A 157 10.37 7.63 24.65
CA ARG A 157 10.48 6.18 24.43
C ARG A 157 11.55 5.81 23.41
N ARG A 158 12.44 6.75 23.09
CA ARG A 158 13.54 6.55 22.14
C ARG A 158 14.39 5.35 22.53
N GLY A 159 14.69 4.47 21.58
CA GLY A 159 15.42 3.23 21.81
C GLY A 159 14.62 2.09 22.44
N LYS A 160 13.31 2.28 22.69
CA LYS A 160 12.41 1.25 23.22
C LYS A 160 11.36 0.79 22.20
N LEU A 161 11.08 1.58 21.18
CA LEU A 161 10.25 1.26 20.02
C LEU A 161 10.71 2.09 18.82
N VAL A 162 10.32 1.66 17.64
CA VAL A 162 10.47 2.44 16.40
C VAL A 162 9.13 2.98 15.98
N VAL A 163 9.06 4.25 15.56
CA VAL A 163 7.87 4.85 14.99
C VAL A 163 8.09 5.07 13.50
N ILE A 164 7.12 4.66 12.70
CA ILE A 164 7.07 4.90 11.27
C ILE A 164 5.83 5.74 10.98
N ILE A 165 6.00 6.90 10.38
CA ILE A 165 4.90 7.70 9.84
C ILE A 165 4.85 7.51 8.33
N ALA A 166 3.67 7.25 7.78
CA ALA A 166 3.50 6.95 6.38
C ALA A 166 2.47 7.86 5.71
N GLY A 167 2.63 8.09 4.41
CA GLY A 167 1.68 8.85 3.63
C GLY A 167 2.17 9.17 2.23
N TYR A 168 1.40 9.99 1.52
CA TYR A 168 1.75 10.45 0.17
C TYR A 168 2.87 11.49 0.24
N THR A 169 3.80 11.42 -0.70
CA THR A 169 5.03 12.23 -0.68
C THR A 169 4.76 13.73 -0.54
N LYS A 170 3.79 14.27 -1.30
CA LYS A 170 3.49 15.70 -1.26
C LYS A 170 2.84 16.11 0.06
N GLU A 171 1.79 15.41 0.46
CA GLU A 171 1.01 15.66 1.67
C GLU A 171 1.88 15.53 2.93
N MET A 172 2.76 14.53 2.96
CA MET A 172 3.74 14.36 4.03
C MET A 172 4.78 15.48 4.04
N GLY A 173 5.24 15.97 2.87
CA GLY A 173 6.15 17.12 2.79
C GLY A 173 5.53 18.35 3.45
N GLU A 174 4.31 18.72 3.06
CA GLU A 174 3.56 19.84 3.63
C GLU A 174 3.33 19.66 5.16
N PHE A 175 2.99 18.45 5.58
CA PHE A 175 2.79 18.10 6.98
C PHE A 175 4.07 18.24 7.82
N MET A 176 5.21 17.81 7.31
CA MET A 176 6.50 17.91 7.99
C MET A 176 7.02 19.35 8.06
N GLU A 177 6.83 20.14 7.01
CA GLU A 177 7.18 21.57 6.99
C GLU A 177 6.38 22.36 8.04
N ALA A 178 5.11 22.02 8.21
CA ALA A 178 4.25 22.65 9.23
C ALA A 178 4.60 22.24 10.68
N ASN A 179 5.38 21.16 10.86
CA ASN A 179 5.66 20.56 12.17
C ASN A 179 7.16 20.26 12.36
N SER A 180 7.95 21.30 12.66
CA SER A 180 9.41 21.18 12.83
C SER A 180 9.82 20.17 13.91
N GLY A 181 9.00 19.96 14.93
CA GLY A 181 9.20 18.94 15.97
C GLY A 181 9.15 17.52 15.43
N LEU A 182 8.27 17.23 14.45
CA LEU A 182 8.26 15.96 13.72
C LEU A 182 9.48 15.84 12.82
N ALA A 183 9.78 16.87 12.04
CA ALA A 183 10.89 16.85 11.08
C ALA A 183 12.24 16.49 11.73
N SER A 184 12.48 16.97 12.95
CA SER A 184 13.73 16.68 13.68
C SER A 184 13.84 15.22 14.17
N ARG A 185 12.71 14.53 14.39
CA ARG A 185 12.67 13.16 14.93
C ARG A 185 12.50 12.10 13.86
N PHE A 186 11.78 12.42 12.79
CA PHE A 186 11.50 11.53 11.66
C PHE A 186 12.38 11.90 10.46
N ASN A 187 13.69 11.88 10.62
CA ASN A 187 14.64 12.32 9.60
C ASN A 187 15.07 11.21 8.62
N LYS A 188 14.69 9.96 8.88
CA LYS A 188 14.98 8.82 7.99
C LYS A 188 13.84 8.60 7.02
N VAL A 189 14.10 8.89 5.75
CA VAL A 189 13.08 8.83 4.69
C VAL A 189 13.30 7.60 3.83
N VAL A 190 12.25 6.77 3.70
CA VAL A 190 12.20 5.63 2.79
C VAL A 190 11.13 5.90 1.73
N ASN A 191 11.56 6.02 0.48
CA ASN A 191 10.66 6.29 -0.64
C ASN A 191 10.19 4.99 -1.30
N PHE A 192 8.89 4.90 -1.51
CA PHE A 192 8.20 3.81 -2.17
C PHE A 192 7.73 4.29 -3.56
N PRO A 193 8.51 4.07 -4.61
CA PRO A 193 8.11 4.47 -5.96
C PRO A 193 6.93 3.63 -6.45
N ASP A 194 6.22 4.16 -7.46
CA ASP A 194 5.21 3.37 -8.17
C ASP A 194 5.87 2.14 -8.83
N TYR A 195 5.14 1.03 -8.85
CA TYR A 195 5.53 -0.15 -9.61
C TYR A 195 5.39 0.14 -11.11
N ASN A 196 6.39 -0.25 -11.90
CA ASN A 196 6.29 -0.21 -13.35
C ASN A 196 5.42 -1.36 -13.89
N GLY A 197 5.08 -1.34 -15.18
CA GLY A 197 4.21 -2.36 -15.79
C GLY A 197 4.71 -3.79 -15.63
N ALA A 198 6.03 -4.01 -15.75
CA ALA A 198 6.62 -5.34 -15.53
C ALA A 198 6.44 -5.82 -14.08
N GLN A 199 6.62 -4.93 -13.10
CA GLN A 199 6.41 -5.24 -11.68
C GLN A 199 4.93 -5.48 -11.36
N LEU A 200 4.02 -4.69 -11.93
CA LEU A 200 2.57 -4.90 -11.79
C LEU A 200 2.16 -6.26 -12.37
N THR A 201 2.75 -6.65 -13.52
CA THR A 201 2.55 -7.97 -14.12
C THR A 201 3.02 -9.08 -13.20
N GLN A 202 4.20 -8.95 -12.60
CA GLN A 202 4.72 -9.93 -11.64
C GLN A 202 3.83 -10.06 -10.41
N ILE A 203 3.32 -8.93 -9.87
CA ILE A 203 2.38 -8.92 -8.74
C ILE A 203 1.10 -9.66 -9.13
N PHE A 204 0.55 -9.41 -10.31
CA PHE A 204 -0.64 -10.09 -10.81
C PHE A 204 -0.43 -11.61 -10.94
N LYS A 205 0.66 -12.03 -11.59
CA LYS A 205 1.03 -13.45 -11.70
C LYS A 205 1.27 -14.10 -10.34
N GLY A 206 1.84 -13.36 -9.39
CA GLY A 206 1.97 -13.78 -8.00
C GLY A 206 0.61 -14.02 -7.33
N MET A 207 -0.37 -13.15 -7.53
CA MET A 207 -1.73 -13.34 -7.01
C MET A 207 -2.41 -14.58 -7.61
N LEU A 208 -2.24 -14.83 -8.91
CA LEU A 208 -2.75 -16.06 -9.56
C LEU A 208 -2.14 -17.31 -8.93
N LYS A 209 -0.83 -17.33 -8.81
CA LYS A 209 -0.07 -18.50 -8.28
C LYS A 209 -0.42 -18.82 -6.84
N HIS A 210 -0.68 -17.81 -5.99
CA HIS A 210 -0.97 -17.98 -4.57
C HIS A 210 -2.47 -17.99 -4.25
N SER A 211 -3.33 -17.97 -5.28
CA SER A 211 -4.77 -18.18 -5.08
C SER A 211 -5.05 -19.65 -4.70
N GLU A 212 -6.07 -19.90 -3.90
CA GLU A 212 -6.46 -21.25 -3.50
C GLU A 212 -6.84 -22.12 -4.70
N GLU A 213 -7.47 -21.52 -5.69
CA GLU A 213 -7.90 -22.17 -6.92
C GLU A 213 -6.78 -22.41 -7.94
N HIS A 214 -5.59 -21.84 -7.71
CA HIS A 214 -4.42 -21.94 -8.61
C HIS A 214 -4.74 -21.54 -10.04
N TYR A 215 -5.27 -20.33 -10.24
CA TYR A 215 -5.58 -19.80 -11.56
C TYR A 215 -4.35 -19.70 -12.46
N VAL A 216 -4.55 -19.95 -13.74
CA VAL A 216 -3.53 -19.84 -14.80
C VAL A 216 -4.02 -18.91 -15.91
N LEU A 217 -3.11 -18.32 -16.64
CA LEU A 217 -3.45 -17.53 -17.82
C LEU A 217 -3.59 -18.44 -19.05
N SER A 218 -4.52 -18.07 -19.95
CA SER A 218 -4.51 -18.63 -21.30
C SER A 218 -3.24 -18.21 -22.05
N SER A 219 -2.86 -18.94 -23.09
CA SER A 219 -1.66 -18.62 -23.89
C SER A 219 -1.68 -17.20 -24.44
N ASP A 220 -2.83 -16.71 -24.85
CA ASP A 220 -3.04 -15.34 -25.32
C ASP A 220 -2.86 -14.31 -24.18
N ALA A 221 -3.48 -14.54 -23.04
CA ALA A 221 -3.34 -13.68 -21.87
C ALA A 221 -1.90 -13.63 -21.34
N GLU A 222 -1.17 -14.75 -21.37
CA GLU A 222 0.24 -14.81 -20.97
C GLU A 222 1.13 -13.88 -21.81
N ILE A 223 0.83 -13.74 -23.11
CA ILE A 223 1.55 -12.85 -24.04
C ILE A 223 1.14 -11.39 -23.83
N GLN A 224 -0.13 -11.11 -23.60
CA GLN A 224 -0.68 -9.76 -23.65
C GLN A 224 -0.76 -9.04 -22.30
N VAL A 225 -0.77 -9.77 -21.19
CA VAL A 225 -0.93 -9.19 -19.82
C VAL A 225 0.16 -8.18 -19.47
N GLY A 226 1.36 -8.34 -19.99
CA GLY A 226 2.46 -7.39 -19.83
C GLY A 226 2.10 -6.03 -20.45
N ASN A 227 1.64 -6.03 -21.70
CA ASN A 227 1.22 -4.84 -22.40
C ASN A 227 0.03 -4.13 -21.72
N PHE A 228 -0.90 -4.90 -21.12
CA PHE A 228 -2.00 -4.36 -20.36
C PHE A 228 -1.51 -3.55 -19.16
N PHE A 229 -0.62 -4.11 -18.34
CA PHE A 229 -0.08 -3.39 -17.17
C PHE A 229 0.88 -2.27 -17.56
N ASP A 230 1.59 -2.36 -18.68
CA ASP A 230 2.39 -1.25 -19.20
C ASP A 230 1.50 -0.06 -19.60
N ARG A 231 0.39 -0.30 -20.31
CA ARG A 231 -0.59 0.76 -20.62
C ARG A 231 -1.18 1.37 -19.34
N MET A 232 -1.52 0.54 -18.35
CA MET A 232 -2.04 1.01 -17.05
C MET A 232 -1.01 1.93 -16.36
N TYR A 233 0.25 1.54 -16.33
CA TYR A 233 1.33 2.35 -15.76
C TYR A 233 1.55 3.65 -16.52
N GLN A 234 1.53 3.64 -17.86
CA GLN A 234 1.70 4.84 -18.68
C GLN A 234 0.54 5.84 -18.51
N GLY A 235 -0.68 5.34 -18.38
CA GLY A 235 -1.89 6.14 -18.16
C GLY A 235 -2.15 6.55 -16.71
N ARG A 236 -1.22 6.25 -15.78
CA ARG A 236 -1.45 6.47 -14.36
C ARG A 236 -1.61 7.94 -13.99
N VAL A 237 -2.51 8.19 -13.05
CA VAL A 237 -2.69 9.50 -12.41
C VAL A 237 -1.79 9.60 -11.17
N ARG A 238 -1.68 10.82 -10.62
CA ARG A 238 -0.83 11.10 -9.44
C ARG A 238 -1.11 10.18 -8.24
N THR A 239 -2.36 9.76 -8.05
CA THR A 239 -2.80 8.90 -6.94
C THR A 239 -2.97 7.45 -7.38
N PHE A 240 -2.09 6.98 -8.27
CA PHE A 240 -2.13 5.62 -8.79
C PHE A 240 -2.09 4.57 -7.67
N GLY A 241 -3.03 3.61 -7.72
CA GLY A 241 -3.25 2.63 -6.65
C GLY A 241 -2.29 1.43 -6.65
N ASN A 242 -1.37 1.34 -7.62
CA ASN A 242 -0.33 0.30 -7.65
C ASN A 242 -0.87 -1.13 -7.45
N ALA A 243 -0.39 -1.87 -6.45
CA ALA A 243 -0.86 -3.24 -6.17
C ALA A 243 -2.35 -3.31 -5.79
N ARG A 244 -2.98 -2.21 -5.33
CA ARG A 244 -4.43 -2.17 -5.14
C ARG A 244 -5.16 -2.24 -6.48
N GLU A 245 -4.66 -1.53 -7.51
CA GLU A 245 -5.21 -1.63 -8.87
C GLU A 245 -5.03 -3.04 -9.44
N VAL A 246 -3.86 -3.65 -9.24
CA VAL A 246 -3.63 -5.04 -9.67
C VAL A 246 -4.63 -5.98 -8.99
N ARG A 247 -4.90 -5.79 -7.70
CA ARG A 247 -5.91 -6.58 -6.97
C ARG A 247 -7.32 -6.38 -7.52
N ASN A 248 -7.66 -5.14 -7.91
CA ASN A 248 -8.94 -4.85 -8.54
C ASN A 248 -9.07 -5.58 -9.88
N VAL A 249 -7.99 -5.58 -10.69
CA VAL A 249 -7.94 -6.34 -11.95
C VAL A 249 -8.08 -7.84 -11.69
N PHE A 250 -7.35 -8.38 -10.71
CA PHE A 250 -7.46 -9.79 -10.34
C PHE A 250 -8.89 -10.17 -9.93
N ASN A 251 -9.50 -9.43 -9.04
CA ASN A 251 -10.88 -9.70 -8.58
C ASN A 251 -11.89 -9.62 -9.73
N ARG A 252 -11.73 -8.65 -10.63
CA ARG A 252 -12.57 -8.54 -11.84
C ARG A 252 -12.37 -9.72 -12.76
N ALA A 253 -11.12 -10.10 -13.04
CA ALA A 253 -10.80 -11.23 -13.91
C ALA A 253 -11.39 -12.56 -13.37
N VAL A 254 -11.30 -12.80 -12.07
CA VAL A 254 -11.91 -13.98 -11.42
C VAL A 254 -13.44 -13.93 -11.52
N SER A 255 -14.05 -12.75 -11.32
CA SER A 255 -15.51 -12.60 -11.46
C SER A 255 -15.97 -12.85 -12.90
N SER A 256 -15.26 -12.31 -13.89
CA SER A 256 -15.54 -12.52 -15.32
C SER A 256 -15.39 -13.99 -15.70
N LEU A 257 -14.30 -14.64 -15.32
CA LEU A 257 -14.10 -16.08 -15.50
C LEU A 257 -15.28 -16.89 -14.94
N ARG A 258 -15.70 -16.62 -13.70
CA ARG A 258 -16.84 -17.33 -13.08
C ARG A 258 -18.13 -17.15 -13.88
N SER A 259 -18.41 -15.95 -14.34
CA SER A 259 -19.59 -15.66 -15.18
C SER A 259 -19.52 -16.42 -16.48
N ARG A 260 -18.39 -16.39 -17.18
CA ARG A 260 -18.15 -17.11 -18.44
C ARG A 260 -18.32 -18.63 -18.30
N VAL A 261 -17.78 -19.21 -17.22
CA VAL A 261 -17.91 -20.65 -16.93
C VAL A 261 -19.37 -21.04 -16.66
N VAL A 262 -20.12 -20.22 -15.92
CA VAL A 262 -21.55 -20.46 -15.66
C VAL A 262 -22.35 -20.43 -16.97
N GLU A 263 -22.05 -19.51 -17.86
CA GLU A 263 -22.70 -19.41 -19.16
C GLU A 263 -22.34 -20.59 -20.06
N ALA A 264 -21.07 -20.97 -20.14
CA ALA A 264 -20.61 -22.13 -20.88
C ALA A 264 -21.28 -23.43 -20.41
N ARG A 265 -21.47 -23.60 -19.10
CA ARG A 265 -22.20 -24.76 -18.53
C ARG A 265 -23.68 -24.76 -18.92
N LYS A 266 -24.35 -23.60 -18.93
CA LYS A 266 -25.73 -23.47 -19.37
C LYS A 266 -25.92 -23.80 -20.84
N ASN A 267 -24.97 -23.39 -21.69
CA ASN A 267 -25.00 -23.57 -23.12
C ASN A 267 -24.41 -24.91 -23.61
N GLY A 268 -23.89 -25.75 -22.68
CA GLY A 268 -23.29 -27.02 -23.00
C GLY A 268 -21.94 -26.96 -23.70
N SER A 269 -21.27 -25.80 -23.68
CA SER A 269 -19.95 -25.57 -24.28
C SER A 269 -18.78 -25.61 -23.28
N TYR A 270 -19.05 -25.97 -22.03
CA TYR A 270 -18.03 -26.04 -20.99
C TYR A 270 -17.10 -27.24 -21.18
N HIS A 271 -15.80 -26.99 -21.02
CA HIS A 271 -14.76 -28.04 -20.97
C HIS A 271 -14.11 -28.06 -19.58
N GLU A 272 -13.76 -29.25 -19.10
CA GLU A 272 -13.12 -29.45 -17.81
C GLU A 272 -11.77 -28.70 -17.74
N GLY A 273 -11.55 -27.96 -16.66
CA GLY A 273 -10.33 -27.15 -16.46
C GLY A 273 -10.48 -25.67 -16.85
N GLU A 274 -11.50 -25.29 -17.63
CA GLU A 274 -11.73 -23.90 -18.02
C GLU A 274 -12.02 -22.98 -16.82
N GLU A 275 -12.50 -23.52 -15.71
CA GLU A 275 -12.79 -22.78 -14.48
C GLU A 275 -11.56 -22.23 -13.78
N ARG A 276 -10.35 -22.55 -14.26
CA ARG A 276 -9.08 -22.05 -13.76
C ARG A 276 -8.31 -21.20 -14.76
N ILE A 277 -8.79 -21.11 -16.02
CA ILE A 277 -8.09 -20.43 -17.09
C ILE A 277 -8.65 -19.02 -17.27
N ILE A 278 -7.85 -18.02 -16.86
CA ILE A 278 -8.17 -16.60 -17.06
C ILE A 278 -7.70 -16.20 -18.47
N THR A 279 -8.61 -15.67 -19.26
CA THR A 279 -8.36 -15.14 -20.61
C THR A 279 -8.08 -13.64 -20.56
N MET A 280 -7.58 -13.08 -21.68
CA MET A 280 -7.36 -11.64 -21.77
C MET A 280 -8.68 -10.86 -21.65
N ASN A 281 -9.78 -11.41 -22.19
CA ASN A 281 -11.12 -10.83 -22.04
C ASN A 281 -11.56 -10.78 -20.55
N ASP A 282 -11.21 -11.76 -19.74
CA ASP A 282 -11.50 -11.74 -18.31
C ASP A 282 -10.73 -10.61 -17.60
N ILE A 283 -9.49 -10.30 -18.04
CA ILE A 283 -8.61 -9.26 -17.48
C ILE A 283 -9.06 -7.86 -17.89
N GLU A 284 -9.27 -7.64 -19.18
CA GLU A 284 -9.70 -6.33 -19.72
C GLU A 284 -11.15 -6.02 -19.31
N GLY A 285 -11.91 -7.04 -18.96
CA GLY A 285 -13.34 -7.02 -18.89
C GLY A 285 -13.89 -7.25 -20.29
N GLU A 286 -15.07 -7.82 -20.46
CA GLU A 286 -15.76 -7.59 -21.71
C GLU A 286 -15.64 -6.10 -21.96
N GLU A 287 -15.13 -5.71 -23.14
CA GLU A 287 -15.54 -4.43 -23.69
C GLU A 287 -17.07 -4.44 -23.72
N THR A 288 -17.69 -4.15 -22.59
CA THR A 288 -18.92 -3.40 -22.51
C THR A 288 -18.53 -1.97 -22.85
N GLY A 289 -18.06 -1.88 -24.05
CA GLY A 289 -17.52 -0.74 -24.70
C GLY A 289 -17.09 -1.16 -26.08
N LYS A 290 -18.00 -1.47 -26.97
CA LYS A 290 -18.16 -0.51 -28.07
C LYS A 290 -17.86 0.82 -27.41
N VAL A 291 -16.72 1.45 -27.80
CA VAL A 291 -16.56 2.89 -27.53
C VAL A 291 -17.83 3.48 -28.10
N LEU A 292 -18.85 3.54 -27.23
CA LEU A 292 -20.12 4.11 -27.61
C LEU A 292 -19.75 5.46 -28.18
N SER A 293 -20.01 5.68 -29.41
CA SER A 293 -19.82 6.98 -30.01
C SER A 293 -20.49 7.98 -29.07
N VAL A 294 -19.98 9.18 -29.00
CA VAL A 294 -20.58 10.23 -28.15
C VAL A 294 -22.10 10.31 -28.42
N ASP A 295 -22.53 9.93 -29.64
CA ASP A 295 -23.94 9.87 -30.06
C ASP A 295 -24.69 8.70 -29.41
N GLU A 296 -24.10 7.52 -29.32
CA GLU A 296 -24.69 6.35 -28.62
C GLU A 296 -24.80 6.57 -27.11
N VAL A 297 -23.78 7.20 -26.47
CA VAL A 297 -23.85 7.60 -25.05
C VAL A 297 -24.92 8.65 -24.82
N LEU A 298 -25.06 9.64 -25.72
CA LEU A 298 -26.11 10.64 -25.63
C LEU A 298 -27.51 10.06 -25.89
N ALA A 299 -27.63 9.01 -26.73
CA ALA A 299 -28.87 8.29 -26.95
C ALA A 299 -29.30 7.50 -25.70
N SER A 300 -28.38 6.79 -25.05
CA SER A 300 -28.68 6.04 -23.81
C SER A 300 -29.11 6.93 -22.64
N LEU A 301 -28.73 8.22 -22.65
CA LEU A 301 -29.22 9.19 -21.65
C LEU A 301 -30.74 9.42 -21.76
N ASN A 302 -31.36 9.16 -22.92
CA ASN A 302 -32.79 9.34 -23.09
C ASN A 302 -33.61 8.24 -22.40
N ASP A 303 -33.00 7.06 -22.18
CA ASP A 303 -33.65 5.92 -21.51
C ASP A 303 -33.66 6.08 -19.98
N ILE A 304 -32.89 7.02 -19.44
CA ILE A 304 -32.87 7.33 -18.02
C ILE A 304 -34.04 8.23 -17.66
N ILE A 305 -34.90 7.81 -16.77
CA ILE A 305 -36.04 8.60 -16.31
C ILE A 305 -35.58 9.72 -15.35
N GLY A 306 -35.93 10.97 -15.65
CA GLY A 306 -35.56 12.14 -14.83
C GLY A 306 -34.15 12.67 -15.11
N MET A 307 -33.61 13.45 -14.18
CA MET A 307 -32.28 14.10 -14.23
C MET A 307 -32.07 15.05 -15.42
N ASP A 308 -33.08 15.79 -15.86
CA ASP A 308 -33.03 16.61 -17.06
C ASP A 308 -31.89 17.64 -17.05
N GLN A 309 -31.60 18.27 -15.90
CA GLN A 309 -30.48 19.20 -15.77
C GLN A 309 -29.12 18.52 -16.01
N VAL A 310 -28.93 17.28 -15.50
CA VAL A 310 -27.69 16.52 -15.70
C VAL A 310 -27.54 16.10 -17.17
N LYS A 311 -28.64 15.68 -17.81
CA LYS A 311 -28.66 15.35 -19.25
C LYS A 311 -28.26 16.54 -20.13
N GLU A 312 -28.78 17.72 -19.84
CA GLU A 312 -28.41 18.95 -20.56
C GLU A 312 -26.94 19.35 -20.33
N GLN A 313 -26.43 19.21 -19.12
CA GLN A 313 -25.01 19.46 -18.85
C GLN A 313 -24.10 18.50 -19.63
N LEU A 314 -24.41 17.20 -19.65
CA LEU A 314 -23.63 16.19 -20.39
C LEU A 314 -23.69 16.45 -21.91
N LYS A 315 -24.83 16.82 -22.47
CA LYS A 315 -24.95 17.24 -23.88
C LYS A 315 -24.12 18.48 -24.20
N SER A 316 -24.06 19.44 -23.27
CA SER A 316 -23.24 20.66 -23.41
C SER A 316 -21.75 20.33 -23.40
N ILE A 317 -21.28 19.46 -22.50
CA ILE A 317 -19.89 19.00 -22.42
C ILE A 317 -19.51 18.26 -23.71
N ALA A 318 -20.35 17.34 -24.18
CA ALA A 318 -20.13 16.62 -25.44
C ALA A 318 -19.97 17.54 -26.65
N LYS A 319 -20.76 18.61 -26.72
CA LYS A 319 -20.63 19.65 -27.75
C LYS A 319 -19.28 20.39 -27.68
N LYS A 320 -18.83 20.72 -26.47
CA LYS A 320 -17.54 21.41 -26.27
C LYS A 320 -16.36 20.52 -26.70
N VAL A 321 -16.36 19.25 -26.29
CA VAL A 321 -15.30 18.29 -26.67
C VAL A 321 -15.23 18.08 -28.17
N ARG A 322 -16.38 17.96 -28.86
CA ARG A 322 -16.43 17.87 -30.34
C ARG A 322 -15.87 19.11 -31.02
N LYS A 323 -16.14 20.30 -30.47
CA LYS A 323 -15.64 21.56 -31.04
C LYS A 323 -14.11 21.69 -30.88
N GLU A 324 -13.56 21.22 -29.76
CA GLU A 324 -12.11 21.22 -29.54
C GLU A 324 -11.39 20.18 -30.41
N ARG A 325 -11.91 18.94 -30.53
CA ARG A 325 -11.32 17.94 -31.45
C ARG A 325 -11.22 18.46 -32.89
N ARG A 326 -12.29 19.10 -33.42
CA ARG A 326 -12.26 19.69 -34.76
C ARG A 326 -11.25 20.84 -34.90
N ARG A 327 -10.85 21.50 -33.79
CA ARG A 327 -9.83 22.55 -33.81
C ARG A 327 -8.41 22.01 -33.83
N VAL A 328 -8.19 20.79 -33.36
CA VAL A 328 -6.87 20.12 -33.31
C VAL A 328 -6.60 19.37 -34.63
N GLU A 329 -7.64 19.01 -35.39
CA GLU A 329 -7.56 18.29 -36.68
C GLU A 329 -7.49 19.25 -37.89
N MET A 330 -7.55 20.57 -37.70
CA MET A 330 -7.31 21.64 -38.69
C MET A 330 -5.96 22.31 -38.44
#